data_1e4130691bbe4ae8b75f96b635aa6b41
#
_entry.id   1e4130691bbe4ae8b75f96b635aa6b41
#
_cell.length_a   1.000
_cell.length_b   1.000
_cell.length_c   1.000
_cell.angle_alpha   90.00
_cell.angle_beta   90.00
_cell.angle_gamma   90.00
#
_symmetry.space_group_name_H-M   'P 1'
#
loop_
_entity.id
_entity.type
_entity.pdbx_description
1 polymer ?
#
loop_
_entity_poly.entity_id
_entity_poly.type
_entity_poly.pdbx_seq_one_letter_code
_entity_poly.pdbx_strand_id
1 'polypeptide(L)'
;MIGYNDFISYSDLANVAKYYKKIINPIQSGKNDALILYTSGSSGNPKSVLLTNENVLASGIYIKNTINLPQTKGDKCLCFVPFKYPYGFATSVLLTMMCGRTVVLVPDGLNKENVKTILPKINYYYGSPALLDVLKNIVSNDVDLSLSHTFVTGGDFFTEKTEKMGREFFANHNCNNITFCNGAGNAETVATWSSSVGTVVRPNTVGRILVGEEPLVVNSETMQEVKYNEEGTLLIRGKNVFKGYYGSPELTKHEKVNINGKEYYNTRTVGKLSEDRFFSLTGRESRFYILNDGNKVYCEKVQNFISLLDIVESCVVVDKPDDCTRYTGKAYVVLKDGILPDENTRNYIFEQCTKKLYNTNNEIIQLNSFEVPTSIDFVDKIALTEADKIDYKKYEKMAEEENENDKKNKRRIKIK
;
A
#
# COMPACT_ATOMS: atom_id res chain seq x y z
N MET A 1 -11.63 -13.99 -24.13
CA MET A 1 -11.74 -12.51 -24.16
C MET A 1 -13.21 -12.18 -24.25
N ILE A 2 -13.76 -11.45 -23.27
CA ILE A 2 -15.13 -10.91 -23.37
C ILE A 2 -15.05 -9.77 -24.37
N GLY A 3 -15.81 -9.85 -25.45
CA GLY A 3 -15.83 -8.80 -26.48
C GLY A 3 -16.52 -7.52 -25.97
N TYR A 4 -16.17 -6.38 -26.56
CA TYR A 4 -16.77 -5.08 -26.19
C TYR A 4 -18.30 -5.05 -26.36
N ASN A 5 -18.85 -5.95 -27.19
CA ASN A 5 -20.29 -6.10 -27.46
C ASN A 5 -21.06 -6.86 -26.36
N ASP A 6 -20.36 -7.42 -25.35
CA ASP A 6 -20.97 -8.17 -24.24
C ASP A 6 -21.35 -7.27 -23.06
N PHE A 7 -21.08 -5.96 -23.13
CA PHE A 7 -21.42 -5.00 -22.10
C PHE A 7 -22.75 -4.32 -22.40
N ILE A 8 -23.67 -4.34 -21.44
CA ILE A 8 -24.93 -3.60 -21.49
C ILE A 8 -24.68 -2.25 -20.79
N SER A 9 -25.00 -1.15 -21.46
CA SER A 9 -24.85 0.18 -20.83
C SER A 9 -25.83 0.35 -19.67
N TYR A 10 -25.48 1.19 -18.70
CA TYR A 10 -26.39 1.53 -17.59
C TYR A 10 -27.71 2.13 -18.09
N SER A 11 -27.67 2.93 -19.15
CA SER A 11 -28.86 3.50 -19.77
C SER A 11 -29.79 2.43 -20.35
N ASP A 12 -29.22 1.40 -20.96
CA ASP A 12 -30.01 0.27 -21.51
C ASP A 12 -30.62 -0.55 -20.40
N LEU A 13 -29.85 -0.86 -19.34
CA LEU A 13 -30.36 -1.52 -18.13
C LEU A 13 -31.50 -0.71 -17.48
N ALA A 14 -31.32 0.60 -17.32
CA ALA A 14 -32.34 1.47 -16.73
C ALA A 14 -33.60 1.55 -17.59
N ASN A 15 -33.48 1.52 -18.92
CA ASN A 15 -34.62 1.46 -19.83
C ASN A 15 -35.34 0.12 -19.74
N VAL A 16 -34.64 -1.00 -19.73
CA VAL A 16 -35.22 -2.34 -19.57
C VAL A 16 -35.92 -2.46 -18.20
N ALA A 17 -35.31 -1.93 -17.11
CA ALA A 17 -35.88 -1.98 -15.76
C ALA A 17 -37.26 -1.32 -15.64
N LYS A 18 -37.58 -0.34 -16.47
CA LYS A 18 -38.91 0.32 -16.49
C LYS A 18 -40.04 -0.65 -16.86
N TYR A 19 -39.77 -1.71 -17.58
CA TYR A 19 -40.75 -2.70 -18.01
C TYR A 19 -40.91 -3.86 -17.03
N TYR A 20 -39.99 -4.04 -16.08
CA TYR A 20 -40.05 -5.10 -15.07
C TYR A 20 -40.81 -4.64 -13.83
N LYS A 21 -42.05 -5.13 -13.67
CA LYS A 21 -42.90 -4.86 -12.49
C LYS A 21 -42.60 -5.75 -11.28
N LYS A 22 -41.74 -6.75 -11.41
CA LYS A 22 -41.45 -7.74 -10.36
C LYS A 22 -39.94 -7.86 -10.15
N ILE A 23 -39.49 -7.53 -8.97
CA ILE A 23 -38.13 -7.83 -8.54
C ILE A 23 -38.07 -9.32 -8.21
N ILE A 24 -37.30 -10.08 -8.96
CA ILE A 24 -36.96 -11.46 -8.62
C ILE A 24 -35.75 -11.35 -7.69
N ASN A 25 -35.93 -11.66 -6.41
CA ASN A 25 -34.82 -11.82 -5.50
C ASN A 25 -34.23 -13.22 -5.69
N PRO A 26 -33.10 -13.38 -6.41
CA PRO A 26 -32.47 -14.68 -6.52
C PRO A 26 -32.02 -15.13 -5.12
N ILE A 27 -32.09 -16.44 -4.86
CA ILE A 27 -31.51 -17.00 -3.63
C ILE A 27 -30.02 -16.75 -3.70
N GLN A 28 -29.52 -15.85 -2.85
CA GLN A 28 -28.10 -15.50 -2.76
C GLN A 28 -27.43 -16.44 -1.76
N SER A 29 -26.34 -17.07 -2.20
CA SER A 29 -25.45 -17.80 -1.31
C SER A 29 -24.19 -16.99 -1.08
N GLY A 30 -23.66 -17.03 0.14
CA GLY A 30 -22.33 -16.45 0.44
C GLY A 30 -21.23 -17.00 -0.47
N LYS A 31 -21.40 -18.22 -0.97
CA LYS A 31 -20.44 -18.89 -1.87
C LYS A 31 -20.54 -18.50 -3.34
N ASN A 32 -21.58 -17.76 -3.74
CA ASN A 32 -21.73 -17.31 -5.12
C ASN A 32 -20.63 -16.30 -5.44
N ASP A 33 -20.13 -16.38 -6.68
CA ASP A 33 -19.17 -15.41 -7.22
C ASP A 33 -19.84 -14.04 -7.30
N ALA A 34 -19.15 -13.03 -6.78
CA ALA A 34 -19.69 -11.69 -6.66
C ALA A 34 -18.96 -10.71 -7.57
N LEU A 35 -17.63 -10.84 -7.66
CA LEU A 35 -16.83 -9.79 -8.25
C LEU A 35 -15.45 -10.33 -8.63
N ILE A 36 -14.85 -9.76 -9.68
CA ILE A 36 -13.46 -9.95 -10.06
C ILE A 36 -12.74 -8.61 -9.89
N LEU A 37 -11.69 -8.61 -9.07
CA LEU A 37 -10.77 -7.48 -8.95
C LEU A 37 -9.44 -7.80 -9.62
N TYR A 38 -8.82 -6.80 -10.23
CA TYR A 38 -7.51 -6.96 -10.85
C TYR A 38 -6.41 -6.45 -9.91
N THR A 39 -5.33 -7.23 -9.78
CA THR A 39 -4.12 -6.74 -9.10
C THR A 39 -3.34 -5.87 -10.06
N SER A 40 -2.59 -4.90 -9.53
CA SER A 40 -1.65 -4.07 -10.33
C SER A 40 -0.43 -4.85 -10.86
N GLY A 41 -0.32 -6.15 -10.53
CA GLY A 41 0.68 -7.10 -11.02
C GLY A 41 2.12 -6.60 -10.94
N SER A 42 2.85 -6.92 -9.88
CA SER A 42 4.31 -6.72 -9.82
C SER A 42 5.04 -7.49 -10.93
N SER A 43 4.46 -8.60 -11.42
CA SER A 43 5.00 -9.43 -12.51
C SER A 43 4.64 -8.98 -13.93
N GLY A 44 3.89 -7.89 -14.10
CA GLY A 44 3.55 -7.32 -15.43
C GLY A 44 2.14 -7.64 -15.93
N ASN A 45 1.58 -8.81 -15.63
CA ASN A 45 0.22 -9.17 -16.03
C ASN A 45 -0.73 -9.07 -14.83
N PRO A 46 -1.83 -8.30 -14.93
CA PRO A 46 -2.84 -8.23 -13.87
C PRO A 46 -3.44 -9.62 -13.60
N LYS A 47 -3.52 -10.00 -12.33
CA LYS A 47 -4.18 -11.24 -11.91
C LYS A 47 -5.66 -10.95 -11.65
N SER A 48 -6.55 -11.83 -12.12
CA SER A 48 -8.00 -11.72 -11.94
C SER A 48 -8.44 -12.41 -10.64
N VAL A 49 -8.57 -11.66 -9.58
CA VAL A 49 -8.94 -12.16 -8.23
C VAL A 49 -10.45 -12.37 -8.16
N LEU A 50 -10.89 -13.61 -8.04
CA LEU A 50 -12.31 -13.98 -7.95
C LEU A 50 -12.75 -13.98 -6.49
N LEU A 51 -13.75 -13.17 -6.18
CA LEU A 51 -14.32 -12.97 -4.86
C LEU A 51 -15.77 -13.42 -4.80
N THR A 52 -16.13 -14.06 -3.69
CA THR A 52 -17.52 -14.44 -3.41
C THR A 52 -18.24 -13.35 -2.60
N ASN A 53 -19.57 -13.47 -2.51
CA ASN A 53 -20.37 -12.60 -1.64
C ASN A 53 -19.86 -12.62 -0.19
N GLU A 54 -19.49 -13.82 0.32
CA GLU A 54 -18.96 -13.96 1.66
C GLU A 54 -17.62 -13.24 1.84
N ASN A 55 -16.70 -13.33 0.85
CA ASN A 55 -15.42 -12.64 0.92
C ASN A 55 -15.61 -11.13 1.05
N VAL A 56 -16.46 -10.57 0.18
CA VAL A 56 -16.71 -9.12 0.12
C VAL A 56 -17.34 -8.62 1.42
N LEU A 57 -18.39 -9.28 1.90
CA LEU A 57 -19.08 -8.86 3.13
C LEU A 57 -18.20 -9.05 4.38
N ALA A 58 -17.46 -10.17 4.45
CA ALA A 58 -16.57 -10.44 5.58
C ALA A 58 -15.49 -9.36 5.70
N SER A 59 -14.89 -8.93 4.58
CA SER A 59 -13.88 -7.85 4.59
C SER A 59 -14.43 -6.58 5.23
N GLY A 60 -15.58 -6.09 4.78
CA GLY A 60 -16.18 -4.88 5.34
C GLY A 60 -16.50 -5.01 6.84
N ILE A 61 -17.02 -6.17 7.27
CA ILE A 61 -17.31 -6.45 8.70
C ILE A 61 -15.99 -6.45 9.49
N TYR A 62 -14.95 -7.12 9.01
CA TYR A 62 -13.66 -7.22 9.70
C TYR A 62 -12.98 -5.87 9.84
N ILE A 63 -12.96 -5.06 8.76
CA ILE A 63 -12.41 -3.71 8.80
C ILE A 63 -13.18 -2.84 9.80
N LYS A 64 -14.52 -2.83 9.71
CA LYS A 64 -15.38 -2.07 10.62
C LYS A 64 -15.12 -2.40 12.09
N ASN A 65 -15.04 -3.69 12.41
CA ASN A 65 -14.84 -4.16 13.79
C ASN A 65 -13.41 -3.93 14.30
N THR A 66 -12.41 -3.88 13.41
CA THR A 66 -11.02 -3.63 13.77
C THR A 66 -10.74 -2.15 13.96
N ILE A 67 -11.14 -1.31 13.02
CA ILE A 67 -10.91 0.14 13.10
C ILE A 67 -11.63 0.74 14.30
N ASN A 68 -12.82 0.25 14.64
CA ASN A 68 -13.61 0.71 15.79
C ASN A 68 -13.74 2.25 15.90
N LEU A 69 -13.87 2.92 14.76
CA LEU A 69 -14.12 4.36 14.72
C LEU A 69 -15.60 4.68 14.98
N PRO A 70 -15.90 5.89 15.47
CA PRO A 70 -17.28 6.34 15.67
C PRO A 70 -18.12 6.12 14.42
N GLN A 71 -19.30 5.52 14.59
CA GLN A 71 -20.23 5.25 13.50
C GLN A 71 -21.16 6.43 13.32
N THR A 72 -20.72 7.48 12.64
CA THR A 72 -21.54 8.67 12.38
C THR A 72 -22.28 8.49 11.06
N LYS A 73 -23.60 8.26 11.20
CA LYS A 73 -24.49 8.11 10.04
C LYS A 73 -24.59 9.44 9.29
N GLY A 74 -24.46 9.37 7.98
CA GLY A 74 -24.58 10.55 7.12
C GLY A 74 -23.28 11.28 6.84
N ASP A 75 -22.17 10.89 7.51
CA ASP A 75 -20.84 11.42 7.19
C ASP A 75 -20.49 11.18 5.73
N LYS A 76 -19.74 12.14 5.17
CA LYS A 76 -19.29 12.11 3.78
C LYS A 76 -17.86 11.63 3.70
N CYS A 77 -17.64 10.61 2.87
CA CYS A 77 -16.37 9.98 2.66
C CYS A 77 -15.86 10.29 1.26
N LEU A 78 -14.71 10.93 1.15
CA LEU A 78 -14.06 11.18 -0.14
C LEU A 78 -13.47 9.88 -0.68
N CYS A 79 -13.93 9.47 -1.85
CA CYS A 79 -13.35 8.36 -2.60
C CYS A 79 -12.29 8.92 -3.55
N PHE A 80 -11.06 9.06 -3.07
CA PHE A 80 -9.94 9.53 -3.89
C PHE A 80 -9.36 8.42 -4.76
N VAL A 81 -9.13 7.23 -4.16
CA VAL A 81 -8.66 6.07 -4.92
C VAL A 81 -9.79 5.54 -5.79
N PRO A 82 -9.60 5.43 -7.11
CA PRO A 82 -10.64 4.93 -7.99
C PRO A 82 -11.16 3.55 -7.57
N PHE A 83 -12.47 3.38 -7.55
CA PHE A 83 -13.11 2.12 -7.07
C PHE A 83 -12.88 0.91 -8.01
N LYS A 84 -12.28 1.11 -9.17
CA LYS A 84 -11.75 0.01 -10.01
C LYS A 84 -10.59 -0.74 -9.34
N TYR A 85 -9.93 -0.11 -8.37
CA TYR A 85 -8.88 -0.74 -7.58
C TYR A 85 -9.45 -1.36 -6.28
N PRO A 86 -8.88 -2.50 -5.83
CA PRO A 86 -9.37 -3.19 -4.63
C PRO A 86 -9.51 -2.28 -3.41
N TYR A 87 -8.52 -1.43 -3.16
CA TYR A 87 -8.53 -0.51 -2.01
C TYR A 87 -9.68 0.52 -2.11
N GLY A 88 -9.83 1.18 -3.26
CA GLY A 88 -10.93 2.14 -3.47
C GLY A 88 -12.31 1.48 -3.33
N PHE A 89 -12.48 0.27 -3.89
CA PHE A 89 -13.73 -0.49 -3.76
C PHE A 89 -14.02 -0.86 -2.30
N ALA A 90 -13.08 -1.53 -1.62
CA ALA A 90 -13.32 -2.09 -0.30
C ALA A 90 -13.50 -1.02 0.79
N THR A 91 -12.65 0.01 0.80
CA THR A 91 -12.65 1.02 1.86
C THR A 91 -13.52 2.21 1.52
N SER A 92 -13.34 2.83 0.35
CA SER A 92 -14.05 4.07 0.03
C SER A 92 -15.52 3.83 -0.33
N VAL A 93 -15.87 2.66 -0.89
CA VAL A 93 -17.24 2.37 -1.29
C VAL A 93 -17.91 1.40 -0.32
N LEU A 94 -17.42 0.14 -0.25
CA LEU A 94 -18.08 -0.92 0.53
C LEU A 94 -18.19 -0.56 2.01
N LEU A 95 -17.06 -0.27 2.68
CA LEU A 95 -17.03 0.07 4.11
C LEU A 95 -17.87 1.32 4.39
N THR A 96 -17.77 2.34 3.55
CA THR A 96 -18.56 3.57 3.66
C THR A 96 -20.07 3.29 3.65
N MET A 97 -20.54 2.49 2.68
CA MET A 97 -21.95 2.09 2.58
C MET A 97 -22.39 1.21 3.77
N MET A 98 -21.56 0.26 4.20
CA MET A 98 -21.84 -0.60 5.36
C MET A 98 -21.92 0.17 6.67
N CYS A 99 -21.28 1.35 6.75
CA CYS A 99 -21.38 2.26 7.89
C CYS A 99 -22.54 3.26 7.77
N GLY A 100 -23.34 3.20 6.71
CA GLY A 100 -24.45 4.14 6.47
C GLY A 100 -23.99 5.57 6.18
N ARG A 101 -22.79 5.70 5.61
CA ARG A 101 -22.16 6.98 5.22
C ARG A 101 -22.38 7.26 3.74
N THR A 102 -22.11 8.48 3.31
CA THR A 102 -22.23 8.91 1.91
C THR A 102 -20.88 8.83 1.20
N VAL A 103 -20.82 8.11 0.09
CA VAL A 103 -19.63 8.10 -0.79
C VAL A 103 -19.65 9.35 -1.67
N VAL A 104 -18.57 10.13 -1.63
CA VAL A 104 -18.39 11.30 -2.50
C VAL A 104 -17.40 10.92 -3.59
N LEU A 105 -17.91 10.80 -4.82
CA LEU A 105 -17.11 10.52 -6.01
C LEU A 105 -16.73 11.86 -6.67
N VAL A 106 -15.50 11.95 -7.15
CA VAL A 106 -14.98 13.10 -7.90
C VAL A 106 -14.43 12.56 -9.22
N PRO A 107 -15.28 12.36 -10.25
CA PRO A 107 -14.90 11.70 -11.50
C PRO A 107 -13.71 12.36 -12.20
N ASP A 108 -13.68 13.71 -12.19
CA ASP A 108 -12.61 14.49 -12.83
C ASP A 108 -11.40 14.76 -11.90
N GLY A 109 -11.36 14.06 -10.74
CA GLY A 109 -10.35 14.27 -9.72
C GLY A 109 -10.48 15.59 -8.96
N LEU A 110 -9.68 15.74 -7.91
CA LEU A 110 -9.59 16.99 -7.15
C LEU A 110 -8.70 17.99 -7.90
N ASN A 111 -9.11 19.25 -7.92
CA ASN A 111 -8.35 20.36 -8.50
C ASN A 111 -8.62 21.66 -7.70
N LYS A 112 -7.88 22.74 -8.02
CA LYS A 112 -7.97 24.03 -7.31
C LYS A 112 -9.36 24.67 -7.33
N GLU A 113 -10.19 24.32 -8.30
CA GLU A 113 -11.54 24.89 -8.46
C GLU A 113 -12.56 24.15 -7.58
N ASN A 114 -12.56 22.81 -7.62
CA ASN A 114 -13.57 22.00 -6.94
C ASN A 114 -13.27 21.72 -5.47
N VAL A 115 -12.00 21.80 -5.03
CA VAL A 115 -11.63 21.57 -3.61
C VAL A 115 -12.36 22.49 -2.66
N LYS A 116 -12.56 23.77 -3.01
CA LYS A 116 -13.25 24.76 -2.16
C LYS A 116 -14.72 24.42 -1.89
N THR A 117 -15.37 23.70 -2.79
CA THR A 117 -16.78 23.31 -2.67
C THR A 117 -16.98 21.90 -2.11
N ILE A 118 -16.01 21.02 -2.31
CA ILE A 118 -16.08 19.60 -1.91
C ILE A 118 -15.52 19.41 -0.51
N LEU A 119 -14.25 19.78 -0.27
CA LEU A 119 -13.55 19.42 0.94
C LEU A 119 -14.16 19.95 2.25
N PRO A 120 -14.73 21.15 2.34
CA PRO A 120 -15.41 21.61 3.56
C PRO A 120 -16.58 20.74 4.02
N LYS A 121 -17.02 19.80 3.17
CA LYS A 121 -18.15 18.89 3.45
C LYS A 121 -17.70 17.46 3.74
N ILE A 122 -16.39 17.18 3.71
CA ILE A 122 -15.83 15.85 3.85
C ILE A 122 -15.44 15.57 5.30
N ASN A 123 -15.84 14.41 5.79
CA ASN A 123 -15.54 13.92 7.13
C ASN A 123 -14.44 12.87 7.11
N TYR A 124 -14.45 11.98 6.12
CA TYR A 124 -13.51 10.88 5.95
C TYR A 124 -12.76 10.97 4.62
N TYR A 125 -11.47 10.77 4.67
CA TYR A 125 -10.61 10.67 3.50
C TYR A 125 -10.09 9.24 3.37
N TYR A 126 -10.24 8.63 2.20
CA TYR A 126 -9.65 7.35 1.88
C TYR A 126 -8.67 7.55 0.73
N GLY A 127 -7.37 7.36 1.00
CA GLY A 127 -6.33 7.60 0.00
C GLY A 127 -5.02 6.90 0.33
N SER A 128 -4.07 7.00 -0.60
CA SER A 128 -2.67 6.70 -0.32
C SER A 128 -2.02 7.88 0.43
N PRO A 129 -0.81 7.73 0.99
CA PRO A 129 -0.06 8.87 1.52
C PRO A 129 0.10 10.02 0.52
N ALA A 130 0.22 9.72 -0.78
CA ALA A 130 0.30 10.71 -1.86
C ALA A 130 -0.91 11.66 -1.93
N LEU A 131 -2.08 11.28 -1.40
CA LEU A 131 -3.21 12.20 -1.30
C LEU A 131 -2.88 13.45 -0.47
N LEU A 132 -2.08 13.32 0.59
CA LEU A 132 -1.65 14.47 1.40
C LEU A 132 -0.85 15.48 0.57
N ASP A 133 0.03 14.99 -0.31
CA ASP A 133 0.81 15.87 -1.20
C ASP A 133 -0.09 16.55 -2.23
N VAL A 134 -1.06 15.83 -2.78
CA VAL A 134 -2.07 16.43 -3.66
C VAL A 134 -2.82 17.53 -2.92
N LEU A 135 -3.34 17.26 -1.72
CA LEU A 135 -4.09 18.24 -0.94
C LEU A 135 -3.25 19.49 -0.62
N LYS A 136 -2.00 19.33 -0.19
CA LYS A 136 -1.08 20.45 0.07
C LYS A 136 -0.87 21.35 -1.15
N ASN A 137 -0.86 20.78 -2.34
CA ASN A 137 -0.60 21.53 -3.58
C ASN A 137 -1.82 22.25 -4.15
N ILE A 138 -3.04 21.78 -3.84
CA ILE A 138 -4.26 22.30 -4.46
C ILE A 138 -5.17 23.03 -3.49
N VAL A 139 -5.06 22.80 -2.16
CA VAL A 139 -5.90 23.42 -1.14
C VAL A 139 -5.27 24.74 -0.71
N SER A 140 -6.01 25.82 -0.87
CA SER A 140 -5.60 27.15 -0.41
C SER A 140 -5.96 27.36 1.06
N ASN A 141 -5.23 28.24 1.76
CA ASN A 141 -5.34 28.44 3.21
C ASN A 141 -6.72 28.91 3.69
N ASP A 142 -7.58 29.38 2.79
CA ASP A 142 -8.94 29.83 3.09
C ASP A 142 -9.98 28.69 3.11
N VAL A 143 -9.57 27.45 2.81
CA VAL A 143 -10.46 26.28 2.84
C VAL A 143 -10.58 25.75 4.26
N ASP A 144 -11.80 25.72 4.78
CA ASP A 144 -12.10 25.21 6.11
C ASP A 144 -12.34 23.68 6.09
N LEU A 145 -11.54 22.93 6.83
CA LEU A 145 -11.63 21.46 6.97
C LEU A 145 -12.08 21.05 8.38
N SER A 146 -12.73 21.93 9.14
CA SER A 146 -13.15 21.68 10.53
C SER A 146 -14.09 20.49 10.69
N LEU A 147 -14.82 20.09 9.64
CA LEU A 147 -15.68 18.89 9.63
C LEU A 147 -14.90 17.59 9.39
N SER A 148 -13.62 17.68 9.01
CA SER A 148 -12.78 16.50 8.77
C SER A 148 -12.38 15.88 10.10
N HIS A 149 -12.43 14.55 10.20
CA HIS A 149 -12.02 13.87 11.44
C HIS A 149 -11.24 12.57 11.23
N THR A 150 -11.23 12.00 10.02
CA THR A 150 -10.51 10.75 9.79
C THR A 150 -9.86 10.70 8.42
N PHE A 151 -8.57 10.34 8.40
CA PHE A 151 -7.80 10.06 7.20
C PHE A 151 -7.31 8.60 7.26
N VAL A 152 -7.84 7.75 6.36
CA VAL A 152 -7.47 6.35 6.24
C VAL A 152 -6.53 6.19 5.07
N THR A 153 -5.33 5.71 5.33
CA THR A 153 -4.29 5.50 4.31
C THR A 153 -3.92 4.04 4.16
N GLY A 154 -3.49 3.67 2.97
CA GLY A 154 -3.03 2.32 2.66
C GLY A 154 -2.46 2.23 1.25
N GLY A 155 -1.90 1.07 0.94
CA GLY A 155 -1.34 0.79 -0.38
C GLY A 155 0.10 1.26 -0.58
N ASP A 156 0.61 2.11 0.31
CA ASP A 156 1.99 2.54 0.39
C ASP A 156 2.38 2.81 1.85
N PHE A 157 3.68 3.05 2.12
CA PHE A 157 4.16 3.32 3.46
C PHE A 157 3.62 4.65 4.01
N PHE A 158 3.09 4.57 5.22
CA PHE A 158 2.68 5.73 5.99
C PHE A 158 3.64 5.91 7.17
N THR A 159 4.54 6.88 7.06
CA THR A 159 5.58 7.15 8.05
C THR A 159 5.11 8.15 9.10
N GLU A 160 5.77 8.19 10.27
CA GLU A 160 5.54 9.23 11.29
C GLU A 160 5.72 10.65 10.72
N LYS A 161 6.69 10.83 9.81
CA LYS A 161 6.92 12.08 9.10
C LYS A 161 5.71 12.49 8.27
N THR A 162 5.13 11.55 7.53
CA THR A 162 3.94 11.77 6.72
C THR A 162 2.72 12.07 7.60
N GLU A 163 2.58 11.37 8.73
CA GLU A 163 1.52 11.65 9.70
C GLU A 163 1.65 13.05 10.29
N LYS A 164 2.85 13.44 10.73
CA LYS A 164 3.12 14.79 11.28
C LYS A 164 2.79 15.87 10.26
N MET A 165 3.25 15.71 9.02
CA MET A 165 2.95 16.64 7.92
C MET A 165 1.44 16.73 7.65
N GLY A 166 0.73 15.60 7.68
CA GLY A 166 -0.72 15.58 7.53
C GLY A 166 -1.44 16.31 8.67
N ARG A 167 -1.04 16.09 9.93
CA ARG A 167 -1.61 16.78 11.09
C ARG A 167 -1.41 18.30 11.01
N GLU A 168 -0.23 18.74 10.62
CA GLU A 168 0.07 20.16 10.39
C GLU A 168 -0.79 20.75 9.28
N PHE A 169 -0.94 20.03 8.17
CA PHE A 169 -1.82 20.46 7.07
C PHE A 169 -3.26 20.64 7.54
N PHE A 170 -3.86 19.67 8.21
CA PHE A 170 -5.23 19.73 8.68
C PHE A 170 -5.42 20.80 9.77
N ALA A 171 -4.45 20.97 10.67
CA ALA A 171 -4.47 22.01 11.70
C ALA A 171 -4.49 23.43 11.09
N ASN A 172 -3.70 23.66 10.05
CA ASN A 172 -3.67 24.92 9.30
C ASN A 172 -5.00 25.23 8.58
N HIS A 173 -5.90 24.23 8.48
CA HIS A 173 -7.23 24.34 7.89
C HIS A 173 -8.36 24.11 8.91
N ASN A 174 -8.16 24.51 10.17
CA ASN A 174 -9.11 24.45 11.29
C ASN A 174 -9.47 23.03 11.79
N CYS A 175 -8.74 21.99 11.40
CA CYS A 175 -8.98 20.62 11.87
C CYS A 175 -7.84 20.14 12.78
N ASN A 176 -7.97 20.35 14.10
CA ASN A 176 -6.92 20.03 15.07
C ASN A 176 -6.94 18.57 15.57
N ASN A 177 -8.03 17.84 15.35
CA ASN A 177 -8.24 16.51 15.93
C ASN A 177 -8.42 15.41 14.87
N ILE A 178 -7.74 15.54 13.73
CA ILE A 178 -7.78 14.52 12.69
C ILE A 178 -7.18 13.19 13.19
N THR A 179 -7.89 12.10 13.00
CA THR A 179 -7.42 10.74 13.27
C THR A 179 -6.81 10.16 12.00
N PHE A 180 -5.54 9.76 12.06
CA PHE A 180 -4.93 8.98 11.00
C PHE A 180 -5.08 7.49 11.28
N CYS A 181 -5.44 6.73 10.24
CA CYS A 181 -5.48 5.27 10.27
C CYS A 181 -4.65 4.74 9.11
N ASN A 182 -3.83 3.74 9.36
CA ASN A 182 -3.12 3.04 8.30
C ASN A 182 -3.55 1.56 8.25
N GLY A 183 -3.28 0.91 7.13
CA GLY A 183 -3.54 -0.51 6.96
C GLY A 183 -2.83 -1.06 5.73
N ALA A 184 -2.74 -2.38 5.68
CA ALA A 184 -2.18 -3.10 4.55
C ALA A 184 -3.11 -4.20 4.07
N GLY A 185 -2.92 -4.62 2.83
CA GLY A 185 -3.72 -5.68 2.24
C GLY A 185 -3.38 -5.97 0.79
N ASN A 186 -4.07 -6.96 0.26
CA ASN A 186 -3.95 -7.44 -1.11
C ASN A 186 -5.34 -7.56 -1.72
N ALA A 187 -5.45 -7.59 -3.03
CA ALA A 187 -6.73 -7.85 -3.71
C ALA A 187 -7.36 -9.17 -3.25
N GLU A 188 -6.52 -10.15 -2.95
CA GLU A 188 -6.86 -11.49 -2.48
C GLU A 188 -7.51 -11.53 -1.10
N THR A 189 -7.42 -10.45 -0.32
CA THR A 189 -8.11 -10.26 0.98
C THR A 189 -9.14 -9.13 0.91
N VAL A 190 -9.67 -8.85 -0.28
CA VAL A 190 -10.56 -7.71 -0.55
C VAL A 190 -9.93 -6.40 -0.07
N ALA A 191 -8.69 -6.18 -0.45
CA ALA A 191 -7.82 -5.04 -0.18
C ALA A 191 -7.19 -4.94 1.20
N THR A 192 -7.71 -5.58 2.25
CA THR A 192 -7.25 -5.28 3.62
C THR A 192 -7.12 -6.55 4.46
N TRP A 193 -6.00 -6.71 5.13
CA TRP A 193 -5.77 -7.73 6.16
C TRP A 193 -5.26 -7.11 7.49
N SER A 194 -4.94 -5.83 7.52
CA SER A 194 -4.61 -5.11 8.76
C SER A 194 -5.12 -3.68 8.74
N SER A 195 -5.32 -3.12 9.93
CA SER A 195 -5.70 -1.72 10.11
C SER A 195 -5.32 -1.23 11.51
N SER A 196 -5.12 0.08 11.64
CA SER A 196 -5.07 0.75 12.93
C SER A 196 -6.34 0.47 13.74
N VAL A 197 -6.25 0.53 15.06
CA VAL A 197 -7.36 0.30 15.99
C VAL A 197 -7.77 1.61 16.65
N GLY A 198 -8.94 2.14 16.29
CA GLY A 198 -9.39 3.45 16.77
C GLY A 198 -8.38 4.55 16.41
N THR A 199 -7.98 5.31 17.41
CA THR A 199 -6.97 6.39 17.28
C THR A 199 -5.54 5.89 17.47
N VAL A 200 -5.33 4.58 17.73
CA VAL A 200 -4.01 4.02 18.01
C VAL A 200 -3.33 3.66 16.70
N VAL A 201 -2.37 4.49 16.30
CA VAL A 201 -1.38 4.16 15.28
C VAL A 201 -0.13 3.71 16.02
N ARG A 202 0.27 2.44 15.83
CA ARG A 202 1.53 1.95 16.40
C ARG A 202 2.63 2.19 15.37
N PRO A 203 3.65 2.99 15.69
CA PRO A 203 4.77 3.23 14.79
C PRO A 203 5.42 1.94 14.29
N ASN A 204 5.98 1.98 13.08
CA ASN A 204 6.65 0.85 12.42
C ASN A 204 5.77 -0.40 12.21
N THR A 205 4.43 -0.25 12.32
CA THR A 205 3.50 -1.33 11.98
C THR A 205 2.51 -0.87 10.91
N VAL A 206 1.96 -1.84 10.19
CA VAL A 206 0.85 -1.60 9.26
C VAL A 206 -0.51 -1.82 9.93
N GLY A 207 -0.55 -1.74 11.25
CA GLY A 207 -1.73 -1.95 12.06
C GLY A 207 -1.88 -3.38 12.57
N ARG A 208 -3.02 -3.63 13.19
CA ARG A 208 -3.41 -4.93 13.76
C ARG A 208 -4.09 -5.77 12.69
N ILE A 209 -3.79 -7.07 12.67
CA ILE A 209 -4.51 -8.03 11.81
C ILE A 209 -6.00 -7.97 12.12
N LEU A 210 -6.81 -7.96 11.06
CA LEU A 210 -8.26 -7.77 11.18
C LEU A 210 -8.92 -8.81 12.11
N VAL A 211 -9.88 -8.36 12.90
CA VAL A 211 -10.72 -9.26 13.71
C VAL A 211 -11.53 -10.15 12.78
N GLY A 212 -11.33 -11.45 12.88
CA GLY A 212 -11.96 -12.46 12.01
C GLY A 212 -10.98 -13.17 11.09
N GLU A 213 -9.73 -12.68 10.98
CA GLU A 213 -8.65 -13.38 10.33
C GLU A 213 -7.80 -14.18 11.31
N GLU A 214 -7.19 -15.25 10.82
CA GLU A 214 -6.20 -16.07 11.52
C GLU A 214 -4.85 -15.86 10.84
N PRO A 215 -3.94 -15.05 11.41
CA PRO A 215 -2.59 -14.87 10.88
C PRO A 215 -1.67 -16.00 11.30
N LEU A 216 -0.72 -16.31 10.45
CA LEU A 216 0.40 -17.20 10.74
C LEU A 216 1.65 -16.62 10.10
N VAL A 217 2.76 -16.55 10.83
CA VAL A 217 4.05 -16.13 10.25
C VAL A 217 4.96 -17.34 10.18
N VAL A 218 5.50 -17.60 8.99
CA VAL A 218 6.30 -18.79 8.71
C VAL A 218 7.66 -18.43 8.13
N ASN A 219 8.64 -19.27 8.37
CA ASN A 219 9.89 -19.22 7.62
C ASN A 219 9.60 -19.57 6.15
N SER A 220 10.02 -18.73 5.20
CA SER A 220 9.68 -18.86 3.77
C SER A 220 10.25 -20.11 3.10
N GLU A 221 11.29 -20.73 3.66
CA GLU A 221 11.95 -21.92 3.10
C GLU A 221 11.38 -23.22 3.67
N THR A 222 11.18 -23.25 4.99
CA THR A 222 10.74 -24.47 5.70
C THR A 222 9.22 -24.53 5.88
N MET A 223 8.52 -23.42 5.68
CA MET A 223 7.08 -23.25 5.94
C MET A 223 6.68 -23.58 7.39
N GLN A 224 7.64 -23.59 8.31
CA GLN A 224 7.39 -23.75 9.75
C GLN A 224 7.04 -22.41 10.39
N GLU A 225 6.10 -22.44 11.33
CA GLU A 225 5.71 -21.26 12.12
C GLU A 225 6.91 -20.74 12.91
N VAL A 226 7.10 -19.42 12.87
CA VAL A 226 8.10 -18.72 13.68
C VAL A 226 7.44 -18.14 14.96
N LYS A 227 8.26 -17.80 15.95
CA LYS A 227 7.74 -17.19 17.19
C LYS A 227 7.30 -15.74 16.95
N TYR A 228 6.48 -15.22 17.87
CA TYR A 228 6.15 -13.80 17.86
C TYR A 228 7.42 -12.94 17.87
N ASN A 229 7.36 -11.84 17.10
CA ASN A 229 8.46 -10.91 16.88
C ASN A 229 9.67 -11.49 16.11
N GLU A 230 9.60 -12.72 15.63
CA GLU A 230 10.54 -13.26 14.64
C GLU A 230 10.06 -12.94 13.23
N GLU A 231 11.01 -12.73 12.32
CA GLU A 231 10.73 -12.39 10.93
C GLU A 231 10.33 -13.62 10.11
N GLY A 232 9.32 -13.46 9.30
CA GLY A 232 8.88 -14.48 8.36
C GLY A 232 7.81 -13.97 7.41
N THR A 233 7.30 -14.85 6.56
CA THR A 233 6.23 -14.57 5.61
C THR A 233 4.87 -14.67 6.29
N LEU A 234 4.04 -13.64 6.10
CA LEU A 234 2.68 -13.60 6.62
C LEU A 234 1.74 -14.43 5.75
N LEU A 235 1.08 -15.38 6.39
CA LEU A 235 -0.04 -16.14 5.85
C LEU A 235 -1.33 -15.67 6.52
N ILE A 236 -2.42 -15.58 5.77
CA ILE A 236 -3.73 -15.15 6.28
C ILE A 236 -4.79 -16.19 5.93
N ARG A 237 -5.61 -16.53 6.90
CA ARG A 237 -6.81 -17.34 6.74
C ARG A 237 -8.01 -16.55 7.27
N GLY A 238 -9.10 -16.50 6.49
CA GLY A 238 -10.31 -15.79 6.87
C GLY A 238 -11.38 -15.89 5.79
N LYS A 239 -12.60 -15.47 6.14
CA LYS A 239 -13.70 -15.46 5.17
C LYS A 239 -13.56 -14.41 4.08
N ASN A 240 -12.72 -13.40 4.28
CA ASN A 240 -12.37 -12.39 3.29
C ASN A 240 -11.28 -12.83 2.31
N VAL A 241 -10.68 -14.01 2.52
CA VAL A 241 -9.69 -14.58 1.59
C VAL A 241 -10.39 -15.06 0.32
N PHE A 242 -9.86 -14.68 -0.82
CA PHE A 242 -10.40 -14.91 -2.16
C PHE A 242 -10.69 -16.40 -2.46
N LYS A 243 -11.61 -16.64 -3.39
CA LYS A 243 -11.92 -17.98 -3.88
C LYS A 243 -10.77 -18.57 -4.68
N GLY A 244 -10.12 -17.73 -5.50
CA GLY A 244 -8.99 -18.09 -6.34
C GLY A 244 -8.80 -17.08 -7.47
N TYR A 245 -7.84 -17.34 -8.37
CA TYR A 245 -7.67 -16.54 -9.58
C TYR A 245 -8.55 -17.10 -10.71
N TYR A 246 -9.39 -16.24 -11.26
CA TYR A 246 -10.29 -16.62 -12.35
C TYR A 246 -9.49 -17.10 -13.57
N GLY A 247 -9.81 -18.31 -14.05
CA GLY A 247 -9.11 -18.93 -15.17
C GLY A 247 -7.67 -19.41 -14.90
N SER A 248 -7.20 -19.39 -13.63
CA SER A 248 -5.82 -19.75 -13.30
C SER A 248 -5.73 -20.64 -12.04
N PRO A 249 -6.20 -21.90 -12.11
CA PRO A 249 -6.23 -22.80 -10.94
C PRO A 249 -4.85 -23.14 -10.40
N GLU A 250 -3.84 -23.30 -11.27
CA GLU A 250 -2.47 -23.61 -10.85
C GLU A 250 -1.87 -22.43 -10.04
N LEU A 251 -2.10 -21.18 -10.47
CA LEU A 251 -1.67 -20.02 -9.71
C LEU A 251 -2.40 -19.94 -8.36
N THR A 252 -3.68 -20.27 -8.32
CA THR A 252 -4.46 -20.34 -7.09
C THR A 252 -3.84 -21.33 -6.10
N LYS A 253 -3.51 -22.54 -6.59
CA LYS A 253 -2.88 -23.59 -5.80
C LYS A 253 -1.49 -23.18 -5.27
N HIS A 254 -0.75 -22.42 -6.04
CA HIS A 254 0.57 -21.92 -5.62
C HIS A 254 0.49 -20.87 -4.51
N GLU A 255 -0.56 -20.03 -4.50
CA GLU A 255 -0.69 -18.97 -3.49
C GLU A 255 -1.50 -19.42 -2.26
N LYS A 256 -2.20 -20.54 -2.33
CA LYS A 256 -2.88 -21.15 -1.19
C LYS A 256 -2.06 -22.30 -0.65
N VAL A 257 -1.67 -22.19 0.61
CA VAL A 257 -0.81 -23.17 1.27
C VAL A 257 -1.55 -23.88 2.41
N ASN A 258 -1.31 -25.19 2.58
CA ASN A 258 -1.90 -25.96 3.66
C ASN A 258 -0.89 -26.13 4.79
N ILE A 259 -1.22 -25.62 5.98
CA ILE A 259 -0.42 -25.79 7.19
C ILE A 259 -1.30 -26.47 8.24
N ASN A 260 -0.90 -27.66 8.68
CA ASN A 260 -1.61 -28.44 9.70
C ASN A 260 -3.11 -28.66 9.38
N GLY A 261 -3.43 -28.91 8.10
CA GLY A 261 -4.80 -29.16 7.65
C GLY A 261 -5.66 -27.91 7.45
N LYS A 262 -5.10 -26.70 7.61
CA LYS A 262 -5.76 -25.43 7.38
C LYS A 262 -5.18 -24.75 6.12
N GLU A 263 -6.06 -24.26 5.26
CA GLU A 263 -5.66 -23.52 4.07
C GLU A 263 -5.48 -22.03 4.41
N TYR A 264 -4.31 -21.50 4.06
CA TYR A 264 -3.94 -20.09 4.19
C TYR A 264 -3.62 -19.48 2.82
N TYR A 265 -3.86 -18.20 2.66
CA TYR A 265 -3.33 -17.39 1.56
C TYR A 265 -1.94 -16.87 1.93
N ASN A 266 -0.97 -17.08 1.05
CA ASN A 266 0.36 -16.50 1.17
C ASN A 266 0.33 -15.05 0.67
N THR A 267 0.47 -14.09 1.60
CA THR A 267 0.41 -12.66 1.26
C THR A 267 1.66 -12.16 0.53
N ARG A 268 2.71 -12.97 0.48
CA ARG A 268 4.04 -12.57 -0.03
C ARG A 268 4.63 -11.36 0.71
N THR A 269 4.17 -11.12 1.92
CA THR A 269 4.60 -10.01 2.77
C THR A 269 5.47 -10.56 3.89
N VAL A 270 6.65 -9.96 4.06
CA VAL A 270 7.63 -10.35 5.07
C VAL A 270 7.60 -9.36 6.21
N GLY A 271 7.62 -9.85 7.43
CA GLY A 271 7.59 -8.99 8.61
C GLY A 271 7.49 -9.79 9.91
N LYS A 272 7.10 -9.12 10.98
CA LYS A 272 7.00 -9.67 12.33
C LYS A 272 5.61 -9.46 12.89
N LEU A 273 5.05 -10.49 13.49
CA LEU A 273 3.77 -10.45 14.19
C LEU A 273 4.02 -10.37 15.70
N SER A 274 3.44 -9.39 16.38
CA SER A 274 3.46 -9.30 17.83
C SER A 274 2.34 -10.14 18.46
N GLU A 275 2.43 -10.46 19.76
CA GLU A 275 1.41 -11.22 20.50
C GLU A 275 0.03 -10.54 20.47
N ASP A 276 0.00 -9.21 20.50
CA ASP A 276 -1.23 -8.41 20.41
C ASP A 276 -1.67 -8.15 18.95
N ARG A 277 -1.06 -8.92 18.00
CA ARG A 277 -1.43 -9.03 16.59
C ARG A 277 -1.14 -7.80 15.74
N PHE A 278 -0.26 -6.89 16.13
CA PHE A 278 0.26 -5.87 15.24
C PHE A 278 1.34 -6.47 14.33
N PHE A 279 1.35 -6.04 13.08
CA PHE A 279 2.31 -6.53 12.09
C PHE A 279 3.28 -5.43 11.68
N SER A 280 4.57 -5.67 11.92
CA SER A 280 5.66 -4.81 11.46
C SER A 280 6.17 -5.30 10.12
N LEU A 281 5.98 -4.49 9.08
CA LEU A 281 6.36 -4.83 7.72
C LEU A 281 7.86 -4.63 7.50
N THR A 282 8.55 -5.68 7.05
CA THR A 282 9.95 -5.60 6.59
C THR A 282 10.03 -5.35 5.09
N GLY A 283 9.21 -6.07 4.29
CA GLY A 283 9.22 -5.95 2.84
C GLY A 283 8.32 -6.99 2.16
N ARG A 284 8.58 -7.23 0.87
CA ARG A 284 7.87 -8.24 0.07
C ARG A 284 8.83 -9.28 -0.46
N GLU A 285 8.38 -10.54 -0.56
CA GLU A 285 9.16 -11.64 -1.16
C GLU A 285 9.59 -11.38 -2.62
N SER A 286 8.98 -10.45 -3.31
CA SER A 286 9.34 -10.08 -4.68
C SER A 286 10.30 -8.89 -4.78
N ARG A 287 10.68 -8.27 -3.66
CA ARG A 287 11.47 -7.02 -3.64
C ARG A 287 12.61 -7.09 -2.63
N PHE A 288 13.39 -8.11 -2.80
CA PHE A 288 14.68 -8.27 -2.14
C PHE A 288 15.74 -8.71 -3.16
N TYR A 289 16.98 -8.48 -2.84
CA TYR A 289 18.10 -9.07 -3.55
C TYR A 289 18.97 -9.87 -2.59
N ILE A 290 19.73 -10.81 -3.16
CA ILE A 290 20.61 -11.68 -2.40
C ILE A 290 22.06 -11.33 -2.76
N LEU A 291 22.86 -11.05 -1.75
CA LEU A 291 24.30 -10.84 -1.88
C LEU A 291 25.05 -12.15 -2.07
N ASN A 292 26.32 -12.09 -2.48
CA ASN A 292 27.16 -13.29 -2.68
C ASN A 292 27.35 -14.14 -1.41
N ASP A 293 27.25 -13.53 -0.24
CA ASP A 293 27.35 -14.20 1.05
C ASP A 293 26.02 -14.84 1.52
N GLY A 294 24.96 -14.73 0.70
CA GLY A 294 23.63 -15.27 1.00
C GLY A 294 22.72 -14.33 1.80
N ASN A 295 23.20 -13.18 2.23
CA ASN A 295 22.34 -12.21 2.94
C ASN A 295 21.23 -11.69 2.04
N LYS A 296 19.99 -11.65 2.57
CA LYS A 296 18.82 -11.04 1.91
C LYS A 296 18.70 -9.57 2.32
N VAL A 297 18.53 -8.68 1.35
CA VAL A 297 18.31 -7.26 1.57
C VAL A 297 16.94 -6.86 1.01
N TYR A 298 16.04 -6.43 1.88
CA TYR A 298 14.71 -5.95 1.48
C TYR A 298 14.78 -4.47 1.10
N CYS A 299 14.47 -4.16 -0.15
CA CYS A 299 14.51 -2.78 -0.67
C CYS A 299 13.63 -1.83 0.14
N GLU A 300 12.45 -2.29 0.57
CA GLU A 300 11.54 -1.49 1.40
C GLU A 300 12.14 -1.11 2.75
N LYS A 301 12.89 -2.00 3.40
CA LYS A 301 13.54 -1.70 4.68
C LYS A 301 14.54 -0.56 4.55
N VAL A 302 15.36 -0.61 3.49
CA VAL A 302 16.36 0.42 3.19
C VAL A 302 15.67 1.73 2.81
N GLN A 303 14.64 1.66 1.96
CA GLN A 303 13.84 2.80 1.55
C GLN A 303 13.22 3.51 2.75
N ASN A 304 12.60 2.76 3.69
CA ASN A 304 12.00 3.31 4.88
C ASN A 304 13.03 4.02 5.76
N PHE A 305 14.21 3.42 5.93
CA PHE A 305 15.30 4.03 6.69
C PHE A 305 15.71 5.38 6.10
N ILE A 306 15.98 5.44 4.80
CA ILE A 306 16.40 6.67 4.11
C ILE A 306 15.29 7.74 4.18
N SER A 307 14.02 7.34 4.07
CA SER A 307 12.89 8.26 4.15
C SER A 307 12.72 8.94 5.50
N LEU A 308 13.31 8.40 6.58
CA LEU A 308 13.31 9.02 7.91
C LEU A 308 14.29 10.19 8.04
N LEU A 309 15.27 10.29 7.15
CA LEU A 309 16.27 11.36 7.21
C LEU A 309 15.63 12.74 6.97
N ASP A 310 16.00 13.72 7.78
CA ASP A 310 15.38 15.05 7.77
C ASP A 310 15.53 15.79 6.44
N ILE A 311 16.58 15.52 5.69
CA ILE A 311 16.87 16.16 4.40
C ILE A 311 16.14 15.49 3.22
N VAL A 312 15.56 14.30 3.44
CA VAL A 312 14.90 13.51 2.40
C VAL A 312 13.41 13.83 2.38
N GLU A 313 12.89 14.19 1.23
CA GLU A 313 11.45 14.34 0.98
C GLU A 313 10.81 12.97 0.75
N SER A 314 11.36 12.22 -0.23
CA SER A 314 10.93 10.87 -0.56
C SER A 314 12.07 10.07 -1.17
N CYS A 315 11.96 8.74 -1.18
CA CYS A 315 12.94 7.92 -1.88
C CYS A 315 12.34 6.59 -2.37
N VAL A 316 13.05 5.99 -3.33
CA VAL A 316 12.80 4.64 -3.84
C VAL A 316 14.11 3.88 -3.83
N VAL A 317 14.07 2.64 -3.33
CA VAL A 317 15.22 1.73 -3.37
C VAL A 317 14.87 0.52 -4.22
N VAL A 318 15.77 0.20 -5.13
CA VAL A 318 15.68 -0.99 -6.00
C VAL A 318 17.01 -1.74 -5.97
N ASP A 319 16.99 -2.98 -6.41
CA ASP A 319 18.22 -3.72 -6.68
C ASP A 319 18.87 -3.26 -7.98
N LYS A 320 20.18 -3.26 -7.99
CA LYS A 320 21.01 -2.99 -9.17
C LYS A 320 21.95 -4.17 -9.35
N PRO A 321 22.02 -4.77 -10.55
CA PRO A 321 23.03 -5.80 -10.83
C PRO A 321 24.45 -5.25 -10.62
N ASP A 322 25.31 -6.04 -9.97
CA ASP A 322 26.70 -5.69 -9.66
C ASP A 322 27.63 -6.86 -9.95
N ASP A 323 28.79 -6.58 -10.55
CA ASP A 323 29.74 -7.61 -10.96
C ASP A 323 30.49 -8.25 -9.76
N CYS A 324 30.58 -7.56 -8.61
CA CYS A 324 31.29 -8.03 -7.42
C CYS A 324 30.37 -8.74 -6.44
N THR A 325 29.17 -8.21 -6.23
CA THR A 325 28.23 -8.68 -5.21
C THR A 325 26.97 -9.33 -5.76
N ARG A 326 26.91 -9.55 -7.09
CA ARG A 326 25.76 -10.02 -7.85
C ARG A 326 24.64 -8.97 -7.94
N TYR A 327 24.24 -8.41 -6.82
CA TYR A 327 23.29 -7.30 -6.71
C TYR A 327 23.73 -6.36 -5.60
N THR A 328 23.28 -5.13 -5.69
CA THR A 328 23.45 -4.09 -4.66
C THR A 328 22.23 -3.19 -4.60
N GLY A 329 22.06 -2.41 -3.53
CA GLY A 329 20.98 -1.43 -3.42
C GLY A 329 21.32 -0.15 -4.14
N LYS A 330 20.35 0.36 -4.91
CA LYS A 330 20.38 1.71 -5.48
C LYS A 330 19.20 2.52 -4.97
N ALA A 331 19.49 3.71 -4.41
CA ALA A 331 18.49 4.64 -3.93
C ALA A 331 18.31 5.80 -4.91
N TYR A 332 17.07 6.12 -5.25
CA TYR A 332 16.67 7.36 -5.93
C TYR A 332 15.99 8.25 -4.90
N VAL A 333 16.56 9.42 -4.65
CA VAL A 333 16.19 10.29 -3.53
C VAL A 333 15.72 11.64 -4.03
N VAL A 334 14.56 12.07 -3.56
CA VAL A 334 14.07 13.44 -3.67
C VAL A 334 14.48 14.17 -2.39
N LEU A 335 15.19 15.27 -2.54
CA LEU A 335 15.60 16.10 -1.42
C LEU A 335 14.54 17.15 -1.10
N LYS A 336 14.48 17.58 0.15
CA LYS A 336 13.66 18.73 0.52
C LYS A 336 14.16 20.02 -0.12
N ASP A 337 13.24 20.98 -0.28
CA ASP A 337 13.56 22.30 -0.79
C ASP A 337 14.75 22.94 -0.05
N GLY A 338 15.66 23.52 -0.80
CA GLY A 338 16.85 24.20 -0.29
C GLY A 338 18.05 23.27 0.02
N ILE A 339 17.91 21.96 -0.14
CA ILE A 339 19.04 21.01 0.01
C ILE A 339 19.67 20.79 -1.39
N LEU A 340 20.98 20.95 -1.49
CA LEU A 340 21.71 20.79 -2.76
C LEU A 340 21.92 19.30 -3.08
N PRO A 341 21.68 18.86 -4.32
CA PRO A 341 21.90 17.49 -4.77
C PRO A 341 23.38 17.26 -5.15
N ASP A 342 24.28 17.45 -4.19
CA ASP A 342 25.73 17.37 -4.38
C ASP A 342 26.35 16.13 -3.71
N GLU A 343 27.68 16.00 -3.86
CA GLU A 343 28.44 14.90 -3.29
C GLU A 343 28.46 14.92 -1.75
N ASN A 344 28.42 16.10 -1.13
CA ASN A 344 28.40 16.22 0.31
C ASN A 344 27.07 15.69 0.89
N THR A 345 25.97 16.02 0.25
CA THR A 345 24.63 15.52 0.59
C THR A 345 24.54 14.01 0.40
N ARG A 346 25.13 13.47 -0.70
CA ARG A 346 25.19 12.03 -0.94
C ARG A 346 25.97 11.32 0.16
N ASN A 347 27.16 11.81 0.49
CA ASN A 347 28.00 11.25 1.55
C ASN A 347 27.33 11.34 2.93
N TYR A 348 26.62 12.42 3.21
CA TYR A 348 25.83 12.53 4.44
C TYR A 348 24.78 11.40 4.52
N ILE A 349 24.02 11.13 3.47
CA ILE A 349 23.01 10.04 3.47
C ILE A 349 23.70 8.69 3.70
N PHE A 350 24.81 8.40 3.03
CA PHE A 350 25.57 7.17 3.25
C PHE A 350 26.03 7.04 4.71
N GLU A 351 26.55 8.10 5.29
CA GLU A 351 26.98 8.12 6.68
C GLU A 351 25.81 7.87 7.64
N GLN A 352 24.65 8.49 7.39
CA GLN A 352 23.46 8.24 8.22
C GLN A 352 22.98 6.79 8.11
N CYS A 353 23.09 6.12 6.94
CA CYS A 353 22.76 4.72 6.78
C CYS A 353 23.57 3.76 7.66
N THR A 354 24.72 4.20 8.15
CA THR A 354 25.55 3.41 9.10
C THR A 354 25.22 3.67 10.57
N LYS A 355 24.35 4.63 10.87
CA LYS A 355 24.00 5.04 12.24
C LYS A 355 22.68 4.41 12.71
N LYS A 356 22.47 4.48 14.01
CA LYS A 356 21.17 4.19 14.63
C LYS A 356 20.30 5.42 14.57
N LEU A 357 19.09 5.27 14.06
CA LEU A 357 18.03 6.26 14.20
C LEU A 357 17.08 5.83 15.31
N TYR A 358 16.37 6.78 15.87
CA TYR A 358 15.36 6.53 16.89
C TYR A 358 14.02 7.08 16.37
N ASN A 359 12.99 6.27 16.49
CA ASN A 359 11.63 6.74 16.23
C ASN A 359 11.09 7.55 17.42
N THR A 360 9.87 8.07 17.31
CA THR A 360 9.22 8.86 18.38
C THR A 360 9.02 8.09 19.68
N ASN A 361 9.04 6.75 19.63
CA ASN A 361 8.96 5.87 20.82
C ASN A 361 10.32 5.45 21.37
N ASN A 362 11.42 6.05 20.91
CA ASN A 362 12.80 5.65 21.25
C ASN A 362 13.17 4.22 20.82
N GLU A 363 12.45 3.62 19.88
CA GLU A 363 12.85 2.35 19.30
C GLU A 363 13.98 2.56 18.29
N ILE A 364 14.96 1.66 18.31
CA ILE A 364 16.11 1.73 17.41
C ILE A 364 15.71 1.24 16.02
N ILE A 365 15.97 2.08 15.01
CA ILE A 365 15.90 1.73 13.60
C ILE A 365 17.33 1.74 13.07
N GLN A 366 17.77 0.60 12.51
CA GLN A 366 19.14 0.45 12.03
C GLN A 366 19.19 -0.47 10.81
N LEU A 367 20.06 -0.12 9.88
CA LEU A 367 20.47 -1.01 8.79
C LEU A 367 21.69 -1.83 9.24
N ASN A 368 21.77 -3.07 8.78
CA ASN A 368 23.00 -3.83 8.83
C ASN A 368 23.99 -3.23 7.81
N SER A 369 25.27 -3.44 8.01
CA SER A 369 26.29 -2.89 7.09
C SER A 369 26.13 -3.35 5.64
N PHE A 370 25.61 -4.55 5.43
CA PHE A 370 25.34 -5.12 4.10
C PHE A 370 24.03 -4.59 3.47
N GLU A 371 23.17 -3.92 4.23
CA GLU A 371 21.92 -3.33 3.74
C GLU A 371 22.12 -1.88 3.25
N VAL A 372 23.26 -1.26 3.55
CA VAL A 372 23.56 0.09 3.09
C VAL A 372 23.64 0.10 1.56
N PRO A 373 22.88 0.96 0.87
CA PRO A 373 22.93 1.03 -0.60
C PRO A 373 24.32 1.46 -1.06
N THR A 374 24.75 1.02 -2.23
CA THR A 374 26.08 1.39 -2.77
C THR A 374 26.01 2.58 -3.71
N SER A 375 24.82 2.98 -4.14
CA SER A 375 24.65 4.17 -4.99
C SER A 375 23.38 4.94 -4.65
N ILE A 376 23.48 6.25 -4.75
CA ILE A 376 22.37 7.19 -4.52
C ILE A 376 22.34 8.17 -5.68
N ASP A 377 21.18 8.31 -6.33
CA ASP A 377 20.91 9.35 -7.31
C ASP A 377 19.83 10.28 -6.81
N PHE A 378 20.01 11.57 -7.07
CA PHE A 378 18.99 12.57 -6.77
C PHE A 378 18.05 12.73 -7.97
N VAL A 379 16.75 12.78 -7.68
CA VAL A 379 15.68 12.96 -8.68
C VAL A 379 14.73 14.05 -8.22
N ASP A 380 14.09 14.75 -9.17
CA ASP A 380 13.19 15.86 -8.83
C ASP A 380 11.87 15.37 -8.20
N LYS A 381 11.42 14.17 -8.60
CA LYS A 381 10.19 13.56 -8.09
C LYS A 381 10.19 12.06 -8.27
N ILE A 382 9.46 11.36 -7.40
CA ILE A 382 9.20 9.94 -7.54
C ILE A 382 8.08 9.71 -8.57
N ALA A 383 8.33 8.81 -9.53
CA ALA A 383 7.34 8.40 -10.52
C ALA A 383 6.28 7.52 -9.87
N LEU A 384 5.02 7.79 -10.20
CA LEU A 384 3.87 7.02 -9.74
C LEU A 384 3.20 6.30 -10.91
N THR A 385 2.56 5.18 -10.60
CA THR A 385 1.66 4.45 -11.51
C THR A 385 0.31 5.17 -11.60
N GLU A 386 -0.58 4.75 -12.52
CA GLU A 386 -1.97 5.25 -12.60
C GLU A 386 -2.79 5.03 -11.31
N ALA A 387 -2.33 4.17 -10.41
CA ALA A 387 -2.96 3.89 -9.12
C ALA A 387 -2.35 4.70 -7.96
N ASP A 388 -1.61 5.76 -8.28
CA ASP A 388 -0.89 6.63 -7.32
C ASP A 388 0.06 5.86 -6.38
N LYS A 389 0.66 4.76 -6.87
CA LYS A 389 1.69 4.01 -6.19
C LYS A 389 3.03 4.23 -6.85
N ILE A 390 4.13 4.10 -6.12
CA ILE A 390 5.49 4.17 -6.66
C ILE A 390 5.63 3.20 -7.85
N ASP A 391 6.15 3.72 -8.97
CA ASP A 391 6.46 2.92 -10.16
C ASP A 391 7.86 2.31 -10.03
N TYR A 392 7.98 1.26 -9.26
CA TYR A 392 9.23 0.55 -9.03
C TYR A 392 9.86 0.00 -10.30
N LYS A 393 9.05 -0.46 -11.27
CA LYS A 393 9.56 -0.99 -12.54
C LYS A 393 10.35 0.03 -13.34
N LYS A 394 9.92 1.28 -13.30
CA LYS A 394 10.67 2.37 -13.94
C LYS A 394 12.07 2.48 -13.35
N TYR A 395 12.19 2.43 -12.01
CA TYR A 395 13.48 2.56 -11.32
C TYR A 395 14.36 1.32 -11.46
N GLU A 396 13.78 0.11 -11.42
CA GLU A 396 14.47 -1.14 -11.74
C GLU A 396 15.10 -1.09 -13.13
N LYS A 397 14.31 -0.67 -14.14
CA LYS A 397 14.80 -0.50 -15.50
C LYS A 397 15.92 0.54 -15.62
N MET A 398 15.80 1.68 -14.94
CA MET A 398 16.85 2.71 -14.90
C MET A 398 18.16 2.17 -14.30
N ALA A 399 18.06 1.37 -13.22
CA ALA A 399 19.23 0.76 -12.59
C ALA A 399 19.90 -0.30 -13.47
N GLU A 400 19.11 -1.08 -14.23
CA GLU A 400 19.62 -2.05 -15.22
C GLU A 400 20.34 -1.35 -16.39
N GLU A 401 19.74 -0.32 -16.98
CA GLU A 401 20.31 0.45 -18.10
C GLU A 401 21.64 1.12 -17.71
N GLU A 402 21.74 1.64 -16.48
CA GLU A 402 22.98 2.21 -15.95
C GLU A 402 24.09 1.14 -15.88
N ASN A 403 23.79 -0.03 -15.33
CA ASN A 403 24.76 -1.12 -15.25
C ASN A 403 25.26 -1.55 -16.64
N GLU A 404 24.39 -1.61 -17.64
CA GLU A 404 24.81 -1.90 -19.03
C GLU A 404 25.75 -0.84 -19.60
N ASN A 405 25.49 0.45 -19.32
CA ASN A 405 26.31 1.56 -19.76
C ASN A 405 27.69 1.54 -19.07
N ASP A 406 27.73 1.24 -17.78
CA ASP A 406 28.97 1.06 -17.03
C ASP A 406 29.82 -0.08 -17.61
N LYS A 407 29.20 -1.21 -17.96
CA LYS A 407 29.87 -2.33 -18.62
C LYS A 407 30.42 -1.96 -20.01
N LYS A 408 29.66 -1.21 -20.81
CA LYS A 408 30.12 -0.72 -22.14
C LYS A 408 31.30 0.22 -22.00
N ASN A 409 31.27 1.12 -21.01
CA ASN A 409 32.36 2.06 -20.77
C ASN A 409 33.62 1.35 -20.26
N LYS A 410 33.52 0.41 -19.34
CA LYS A 410 34.66 -0.42 -18.87
C LYS A 410 35.28 -1.23 -20.00
N ARG A 411 34.48 -1.77 -20.94
CA ARG A 411 35.00 -2.47 -22.15
C ARG A 411 35.74 -1.54 -23.10
N ARG A 412 35.23 -0.31 -23.30
CA ARG A 412 35.91 0.71 -24.17
C ARG A 412 37.25 1.15 -23.60
N ILE A 413 37.39 1.24 -22.27
CA ILE A 413 38.65 1.62 -21.61
C ILE A 413 39.67 0.46 -21.67
N LYS A 414 39.23 -0.83 -21.69
CA LYS A 414 40.14 -1.98 -21.86
C LYS A 414 40.61 -2.22 -23.25
N ILE A 415 40.02 -1.57 -24.27
CA ILE A 415 40.40 -1.71 -25.69
C ILE A 415 41.29 -0.52 -26.16
N LYS A 416 41.50 0.49 -25.34
CA LYS A 416 42.49 1.54 -25.51
C LYS A 416 43.73 1.22 -24.67
#